data_57945d383e7b2d8d0a2a47366be518d3
#
_entry.id   57945d383e7b2d8d0a2a47366be518d3
#
_cell.length_a   1.000
_cell.length_b   1.000
_cell.length_c   1.000
_cell.angle_alpha   90.00
_cell.angle_beta   90.00
_cell.angle_gamma   90.00
#
_symmetry.space_group_name_H-M   'P 1'
#
loop_
_entity.id
_entity.type
_entity.pdbx_description
1 polymer ?
#
loop_
_entity_poly.entity_id
_entity_poly.type
_entity_poly.pdbx_seq_one_letter_code
_entity_poly.pdbx_strand_id
1 'polypeptide(L)'
;MEMNTTYELYGAPTGNCIRAAIALEEAGLPYTVQSVDLANGEHRSAAYLALNPAGKVPVLVESQENGPPVVITQSNAIILYAAERASGRLLPDDSLARAVVYERFFFFVTDVIAVSHAAFFLRSAGVPAGQALLVERMFAALESAERYVSDEPYMAGKTFSIADISAFTITQSVMSQLPWAQLPNLRRWYEQVEARPALARGLKVFDPG
;
A
#
# COMPACT_ATOMS: atom_id res chain seq x y z
N MET A 1 32.47 3.71 -4.13
CA MET A 1 31.74 3.52 -5.40
C MET A 1 30.31 3.26 -5.02
N GLU A 2 29.39 4.19 -5.28
CA GLU A 2 27.96 3.90 -5.16
C GLU A 2 27.62 2.89 -6.24
N MET A 3 27.14 1.71 -5.85
CA MET A 3 26.63 0.71 -6.79
C MET A 3 25.43 1.32 -7.50
N ASN A 4 25.45 1.31 -8.82
CA ASN A 4 24.36 1.84 -9.63
C ASN A 4 23.17 0.86 -9.53
N THR A 5 22.29 1.11 -8.56
CA THR A 5 21.07 0.30 -8.33
C THR A 5 19.93 0.96 -9.06
N THR A 6 19.19 0.20 -9.87
CA THR A 6 17.98 0.68 -10.56
C THR A 6 16.77 -0.10 -10.09
N TYR A 7 15.62 0.58 -10.07
CA TYR A 7 14.34 -0.01 -9.66
C TYR A 7 13.32 0.12 -10.79
N GLU A 8 12.59 -0.95 -11.04
CA GLU A 8 11.47 -0.98 -11.97
C GLU A 8 10.21 -1.45 -11.24
N LEU A 9 9.15 -0.64 -11.26
CA LEU A 9 7.87 -0.98 -10.66
C LEU A 9 6.88 -1.39 -11.76
N TYR A 10 6.58 -2.67 -11.82
CA TYR A 10 5.53 -3.21 -12.70
C TYR A 10 4.18 -3.14 -11.99
N GLY A 11 3.19 -2.51 -12.63
CA GLY A 11 1.90 -2.32 -11.99
C GLY A 11 0.80 -1.78 -12.91
N ALA A 12 -0.34 -1.53 -12.29
CA ALA A 12 -1.55 -1.00 -12.91
C ALA A 12 -2.26 -0.07 -11.90
N PRO A 13 -3.30 0.70 -12.26
CA PRO A 13 -4.02 1.59 -11.36
C PRO A 13 -4.88 0.82 -10.35
N THR A 14 -4.23 0.07 -9.47
CA THR A 14 -4.84 -0.70 -8.38
C THR A 14 -4.32 -0.24 -7.03
N GLY A 15 -5.13 -0.37 -5.96
CA GLY A 15 -4.72 0.02 -4.62
C GLY A 15 -3.42 -0.65 -4.15
N ASN A 16 -3.14 -1.88 -4.59
CA ASN A 16 -1.89 -2.58 -4.26
C ASN A 16 -0.67 -1.95 -4.95
N CYS A 17 -0.79 -1.55 -6.22
CA CYS A 17 0.29 -0.91 -6.96
C CYS A 17 0.52 0.52 -6.47
N ILE A 18 -0.55 1.27 -6.23
CA ILE A 18 -0.52 2.64 -5.71
C ILE A 18 0.21 2.69 -4.36
N ARG A 19 -0.08 1.77 -3.42
CA ARG A 19 0.62 1.76 -2.13
C ARG A 19 2.11 1.46 -2.25
N ALA A 20 2.50 0.60 -3.19
CA ALA A 20 3.91 0.34 -3.47
C ALA A 20 4.60 1.58 -4.05
N ALA A 21 3.95 2.27 -5.00
CA ALA A 21 4.45 3.51 -5.58
C ALA A 21 4.61 4.61 -4.51
N ILE A 22 3.59 4.82 -3.66
CA ILE A 22 3.66 5.78 -2.54
C ILE A 22 4.86 5.47 -1.63
N ALA A 23 5.10 4.20 -1.32
CA ALA A 23 6.22 3.81 -0.47
C ALA A 23 7.57 4.16 -1.10
N LEU A 24 7.75 3.93 -2.40
CA LEU A 24 8.96 4.30 -3.13
C LEU A 24 9.15 5.82 -3.17
N GLU A 25 8.08 6.58 -3.43
CA GLU A 25 8.08 8.05 -3.42
C GLU A 25 8.43 8.63 -2.04
N GLU A 26 7.85 8.13 -0.97
CA GLU A 26 8.12 8.56 0.40
C GLU A 26 9.53 8.13 0.86
N ALA A 27 10.02 7.00 0.38
CA ALA A 27 11.40 6.57 0.60
C ALA A 27 12.42 7.42 -0.17
N GLY A 28 11.97 8.14 -1.22
CA GLY A 28 12.85 8.89 -2.12
C GLY A 28 13.70 7.97 -2.99
N LEU A 29 13.24 6.77 -3.28
CA LEU A 29 13.91 5.82 -4.16
C LEU A 29 13.52 6.13 -5.61
N PRO A 30 14.48 6.44 -6.50
CA PRO A 30 14.19 6.65 -7.91
C PRO A 30 13.81 5.30 -8.57
N TYR A 31 12.74 5.28 -9.35
CA TYR A 31 12.28 4.08 -10.05
C TYR A 31 11.68 4.43 -11.41
N THR A 32 11.65 3.45 -12.31
CA THR A 32 10.90 3.51 -13.55
C THR A 32 9.61 2.71 -13.44
N VAL A 33 8.59 3.13 -14.19
CA VAL A 33 7.27 2.48 -14.18
C VAL A 33 7.11 1.62 -15.43
N GLN A 34 6.66 0.39 -15.22
CA GLN A 34 6.27 -0.55 -16.26
C GLN A 34 4.77 -0.82 -16.11
N SER A 35 3.97 -0.16 -16.92
CA SER A 35 2.51 -0.36 -16.91
C SER A 35 2.16 -1.77 -17.40
N VAL A 36 1.29 -2.46 -16.68
CA VAL A 36 0.82 -3.82 -17.01
C VAL A 36 -0.65 -3.77 -17.37
N ASP A 37 -0.98 -4.14 -18.60
CA ASP A 37 -2.37 -4.17 -19.09
C ASP A 37 -3.13 -5.38 -18.54
N LEU A 38 -3.81 -5.16 -17.40
CA LEU A 38 -4.61 -6.20 -16.76
C LEU A 38 -5.85 -6.57 -17.60
N ALA A 39 -6.40 -5.62 -18.37
CA ALA A 39 -7.61 -5.84 -19.15
C ALA A 39 -7.35 -6.81 -20.30
N ASN A 40 -6.18 -6.69 -20.94
CA ASN A 40 -5.75 -7.59 -22.01
C ASN A 40 -4.94 -8.81 -21.50
N GLY A 41 -4.85 -9.00 -20.17
CA GLY A 41 -4.25 -10.19 -19.58
C GLY A 41 -2.73 -10.22 -19.63
N GLU A 42 -2.03 -9.10 -19.80
CA GLU A 42 -0.57 -9.04 -19.87
C GLU A 42 0.10 -9.68 -18.65
N HIS A 43 -0.50 -9.55 -17.45
CA HIS A 43 -0.04 -10.20 -16.21
C HIS A 43 -0.04 -11.73 -16.28
N ARG A 44 -0.57 -12.33 -17.35
CA ARG A 44 -0.58 -13.77 -17.62
C ARG A 44 0.32 -14.18 -18.79
N SER A 45 1.02 -13.23 -19.39
CA SER A 45 2.03 -13.53 -20.41
C SER A 45 3.19 -14.33 -19.83
N ALA A 46 3.85 -15.14 -20.67
CA ALA A 46 5.01 -15.91 -20.23
C ALA A 46 6.12 -15.02 -19.65
N ALA A 47 6.33 -13.84 -20.22
CA ALA A 47 7.32 -12.87 -19.75
C ALA A 47 6.99 -12.37 -18.35
N TYR A 48 5.72 -12.00 -18.09
CA TYR A 48 5.31 -11.51 -16.76
C TYR A 48 5.30 -12.64 -15.73
N LEU A 49 4.85 -13.84 -16.10
CA LEU A 49 4.84 -15.00 -15.20
C LEU A 49 6.24 -15.45 -14.80
N ALA A 50 7.27 -15.15 -15.60
CA ALA A 50 8.67 -15.36 -15.22
C ALA A 50 9.10 -14.41 -14.07
N LEU A 51 8.53 -13.20 -13.98
CA LEU A 51 8.75 -12.26 -12.86
C LEU A 51 7.89 -12.64 -11.65
N ASN A 52 6.62 -12.94 -11.89
CA ASN A 52 5.67 -13.29 -10.85
C ASN A 52 4.78 -14.46 -11.25
N PRO A 53 5.11 -15.70 -10.85
CA PRO A 53 4.33 -16.90 -11.19
C PRO A 53 2.86 -16.84 -10.73
N ALA A 54 2.52 -15.99 -9.74
CA ALA A 54 1.14 -15.79 -9.30
C ALA A 54 0.32 -14.92 -10.28
N GLY A 55 0.95 -14.29 -11.27
CA GLY A 55 0.29 -13.39 -12.22
C GLY A 55 -0.42 -12.22 -11.55
N LYS A 56 0.18 -11.61 -10.53
CA LYS A 56 -0.38 -10.49 -9.77
C LYS A 56 0.54 -9.26 -9.84
N VAL A 57 -0.06 -8.09 -9.74
CA VAL A 57 0.64 -6.81 -9.59
C VAL A 57 0.52 -6.31 -8.14
N PRO A 58 1.47 -5.50 -7.63
CA PRO A 58 2.71 -5.04 -8.27
C PRO A 58 3.84 -6.06 -8.22
N VAL A 59 4.89 -5.79 -9.02
CA VAL A 59 6.22 -6.39 -8.89
C VAL A 59 7.25 -5.26 -8.86
N LEU A 60 8.19 -5.32 -7.92
CA LEU A 60 9.38 -4.48 -7.91
C LEU A 60 10.59 -5.33 -8.33
N VAL A 61 11.34 -4.85 -9.30
CA VAL A 61 12.62 -5.44 -9.71
C VAL A 61 13.74 -4.48 -9.33
N GLU A 62 14.66 -4.94 -8.52
CA GLU A 62 15.93 -4.24 -8.25
C GLU A 62 17.02 -4.89 -9.07
N SER A 63 17.69 -4.12 -9.90
CA SER A 63 18.86 -4.53 -10.66
C SER A 63 20.11 -3.86 -10.12
N GLN A 64 21.16 -4.64 -9.90
CA GLN A 64 22.47 -4.19 -9.44
C GLN A 64 23.50 -4.46 -10.54
N GLU A 65 24.53 -3.63 -10.61
CA GLU A 65 25.60 -3.75 -11.63
C GLU A 65 26.27 -5.14 -11.63
N ASN A 66 26.39 -5.77 -10.45
CA ASN A 66 27.03 -7.06 -10.29
C ASN A 66 26.11 -8.01 -9.48
N GLY A 67 25.27 -8.76 -10.17
CA GLY A 67 24.42 -9.77 -9.53
C GLY A 67 23.11 -10.02 -10.27
N PRO A 68 22.39 -11.08 -9.91
CA PRO A 68 21.05 -11.31 -10.44
C PRO A 68 20.09 -10.25 -9.87
N PRO A 69 19.03 -9.88 -10.61
CA PRO A 69 18.02 -8.99 -10.11
C PRO A 69 17.27 -9.59 -8.92
N VAL A 70 16.88 -8.74 -7.98
CA VAL A 70 15.98 -9.10 -6.87
C VAL A 70 14.55 -8.74 -7.27
N VAL A 71 13.64 -9.72 -7.21
CA VAL A 71 12.24 -9.56 -7.58
C VAL A 71 11.35 -9.68 -6.34
N ILE A 72 10.56 -8.65 -6.07
CA ILE A 72 9.64 -8.59 -4.93
C ILE A 72 8.20 -8.48 -5.45
N THR A 73 7.34 -9.46 -5.12
CA THR A 73 6.02 -9.65 -5.74
C THR A 73 4.82 -9.30 -4.84
N GLN A 74 5.04 -8.86 -3.61
CA GLN A 74 3.98 -8.48 -2.66
C GLN A 74 4.05 -7.00 -2.34
N SER A 75 2.94 -6.26 -2.50
CA SER A 75 2.90 -4.81 -2.23
C SER A 75 3.38 -4.47 -0.82
N ASN A 76 2.98 -5.25 0.18
CA ASN A 76 3.41 -5.03 1.57
C ASN A 76 4.90 -5.34 1.79
N ALA A 77 5.45 -6.31 1.07
CA ALA A 77 6.90 -6.56 1.09
C ALA A 77 7.66 -5.42 0.41
N ILE A 78 7.13 -4.86 -0.68
CA ILE A 78 7.71 -3.67 -1.34
C ILE A 78 7.69 -2.47 -0.40
N ILE A 79 6.62 -2.26 0.35
CA ILE A 79 6.53 -1.18 1.36
C ILE A 79 7.62 -1.34 2.42
N LEU A 80 7.76 -2.53 3.01
CA LEU A 80 8.78 -2.82 4.01
C LEU A 80 10.19 -2.63 3.44
N TYR A 81 10.42 -3.15 2.25
CA TYR A 81 11.69 -3.01 1.54
C TYR A 81 12.07 -1.54 1.29
N ALA A 82 11.11 -0.72 0.82
CA ALA A 82 11.32 0.71 0.63
C ALA A 82 11.59 1.42 1.97
N ALA A 83 10.88 1.03 3.02
CA ALA A 83 11.03 1.63 4.35
C ALA A 83 12.40 1.36 4.98
N GLU A 84 12.95 0.16 4.81
CA GLU A 84 14.31 -0.17 5.27
C GLU A 84 15.39 0.65 4.56
N ARG A 85 15.13 1.13 3.33
CA ARG A 85 16.02 2.00 2.56
C ARG A 85 15.79 3.49 2.79
N ALA A 86 14.74 3.85 3.51
CA ALA A 86 14.32 5.25 3.71
C ALA A 86 15.06 5.98 4.85
N SER A 87 16.11 5.41 5.42
CA SER A 87 16.91 6.02 6.50
C SER A 87 16.06 6.57 7.67
N GLY A 88 15.20 5.74 8.25
CA GLY A 88 14.35 6.06 9.41
C GLY A 88 13.09 6.88 9.12
N ARG A 89 12.84 7.28 7.86
CA ARG A 89 11.68 8.13 7.51
C ARG A 89 10.34 7.41 7.56
N LEU A 90 10.31 6.11 7.29
CA LEU A 90 9.09 5.28 7.23
C LEU A 90 9.00 4.23 8.33
N LEU A 91 10.12 3.91 8.95
CA LEU A 91 10.25 3.05 10.11
C LEU A 91 11.19 3.70 11.13
N PRO A 92 10.80 3.84 12.40
CA PRO A 92 11.69 4.38 13.43
C PRO A 92 12.83 3.42 13.75
N ASP A 93 13.98 3.96 14.17
CA ASP A 93 15.12 3.15 14.62
C ASP A 93 14.88 2.51 16.00
N ASP A 94 14.11 3.17 16.86
CA ASP A 94 13.72 2.63 18.15
C ASP A 94 12.82 1.40 18.00
N SER A 95 13.17 0.32 18.66
CA SER A 95 12.52 -0.99 18.52
C SER A 95 11.09 -0.99 19.05
N LEU A 96 10.78 -0.23 20.10
CA LEU A 96 9.43 -0.17 20.68
C LEU A 96 8.51 0.66 19.78
N ALA A 97 8.99 1.82 19.31
CA ALA A 97 8.26 2.63 18.34
C ALA A 97 8.03 1.85 17.03
N ARG A 98 9.02 1.09 16.58
CA ARG A 98 8.89 0.21 15.41
C ARG A 98 7.85 -0.90 15.62
N ALA A 99 7.76 -1.48 16.81
CA ALA A 99 6.75 -2.48 17.13
C ALA A 99 5.32 -1.89 17.03
N VAL A 100 5.12 -0.64 17.46
CA VAL A 100 3.84 0.06 17.30
C VAL A 100 3.53 0.31 15.81
N VAL A 101 4.52 0.72 15.00
CA VAL A 101 4.33 0.86 13.55
C VAL A 101 3.92 -0.47 12.92
N TYR A 102 4.58 -1.58 13.28
CA TYR A 102 4.22 -2.91 12.77
C TYR A 102 2.83 -3.35 13.23
N GLU A 103 2.45 -3.11 14.48
CA GLU A 103 1.11 -3.42 14.97
C GLU A 103 0.05 -2.73 14.11
N ARG A 104 0.19 -1.41 13.86
CA ARG A 104 -0.75 -0.63 13.06
C ARG A 104 -0.71 -1.03 11.58
N PHE A 105 0.49 -1.25 11.04
CA PHE A 105 0.65 -1.72 9.66
C PHE A 105 -0.06 -3.06 9.44
N PHE A 106 0.20 -4.05 10.28
CA PHE A 106 -0.44 -5.35 10.17
C PHE A 106 -1.94 -5.30 10.45
N PHE A 107 -2.41 -4.46 11.37
CA PHE A 107 -3.84 -4.23 11.54
C PHE A 107 -4.50 -3.83 10.21
N PHE A 108 -3.98 -2.84 9.49
CA PHE A 108 -4.54 -2.47 8.20
C PHE A 108 -4.40 -3.57 7.15
N VAL A 109 -3.29 -4.29 7.14
CA VAL A 109 -3.06 -5.36 6.16
C VAL A 109 -4.00 -6.54 6.39
N THR A 110 -4.19 -7.00 7.63
CA THR A 110 -4.91 -8.24 7.94
C THR A 110 -6.40 -8.03 8.20
N ASP A 111 -6.76 -6.98 8.93
CA ASP A 111 -8.14 -6.80 9.39
C ASP A 111 -8.97 -5.89 8.47
N VAL A 112 -8.31 -5.08 7.61
CA VAL A 112 -8.99 -4.19 6.67
C VAL A 112 -8.75 -4.64 5.23
N ILE A 113 -7.52 -4.62 4.74
CA ILE A 113 -7.19 -4.85 3.32
C ILE A 113 -7.46 -6.31 2.92
N ALA A 114 -6.99 -7.28 3.69
CA ALA A 114 -7.21 -8.69 3.37
C ALA A 114 -8.70 -9.05 3.41
N VAL A 115 -9.45 -8.48 4.37
CA VAL A 115 -10.90 -8.65 4.47
C VAL A 115 -11.61 -8.02 3.26
N SER A 116 -11.19 -6.82 2.82
CA SER A 116 -11.69 -6.18 1.59
C SER A 116 -11.47 -7.05 0.35
N HIS A 117 -10.28 -7.64 0.22
CA HIS A 117 -9.98 -8.55 -0.90
C HIS A 117 -10.84 -9.82 -0.85
N ALA A 118 -11.06 -10.38 0.34
CA ALA A 118 -11.94 -11.53 0.51
C ALA A 118 -13.39 -11.20 0.15
N ALA A 119 -13.89 -10.00 0.55
CA ALA A 119 -15.21 -9.52 0.16
C ALA A 119 -15.33 -9.35 -1.36
N PHE A 120 -14.31 -8.80 -2.02
CA PHE A 120 -14.27 -8.67 -3.47
C PHE A 120 -14.32 -10.05 -4.16
N PHE A 121 -13.57 -11.03 -3.66
CA PHE A 121 -13.59 -12.41 -4.16
C PHE A 121 -14.98 -13.02 -4.04
N LEU A 122 -15.64 -12.89 -2.89
CA LEU A 122 -16.99 -13.42 -2.69
C LEU A 122 -18.02 -12.75 -3.60
N ARG A 123 -17.88 -11.46 -3.87
CA ARG A 123 -18.70 -10.74 -4.86
C ARG A 123 -18.55 -11.36 -6.24
N SER A 124 -17.33 -11.60 -6.67
CA SER A 124 -17.02 -12.19 -7.98
C SER A 124 -17.48 -13.64 -8.09
N ALA A 125 -17.52 -14.36 -6.97
CA ALA A 125 -18.03 -15.75 -6.87
C ALA A 125 -19.56 -15.83 -6.71
N GLY A 126 -20.27 -14.69 -6.66
CA GLY A 126 -21.74 -14.67 -6.52
C GLY A 126 -22.25 -15.08 -5.14
N VAL A 127 -21.49 -14.79 -4.07
CA VAL A 127 -21.84 -15.10 -2.67
C VAL A 127 -22.16 -13.80 -1.89
N PRO A 128 -23.30 -13.14 -2.15
CA PRO A 128 -23.60 -11.80 -1.63
C PRO A 128 -23.72 -11.74 -0.10
N ALA A 129 -24.25 -12.77 0.54
CA ALA A 129 -24.38 -12.79 2.00
C ALA A 129 -23.00 -12.83 2.69
N GLY A 130 -22.07 -13.64 2.19
CA GLY A 130 -20.70 -13.67 2.70
C GLY A 130 -19.95 -12.37 2.41
N GLN A 131 -20.15 -11.79 1.23
CA GLN A 131 -19.59 -10.47 0.90
C GLN A 131 -20.06 -9.41 1.90
N ALA A 132 -21.37 -9.33 2.19
CA ALA A 132 -21.90 -8.31 3.09
C ALA A 132 -21.30 -8.39 4.49
N LEU A 133 -21.15 -9.60 5.05
CA LEU A 133 -20.51 -9.80 6.36
C LEU A 133 -19.06 -9.34 6.38
N LEU A 134 -18.29 -9.60 5.32
CA LEU A 134 -16.89 -9.15 5.24
C LEU A 134 -16.78 -7.64 5.04
N VAL A 135 -17.68 -7.03 4.27
CA VAL A 135 -17.73 -5.57 4.10
C VAL A 135 -18.04 -4.90 5.43
N GLU A 136 -19.04 -5.36 6.18
CA GLU A 136 -19.36 -4.86 7.52
C GLU A 136 -18.16 -4.98 8.46
N ARG A 137 -17.50 -6.13 8.51
CA ARG A 137 -16.30 -6.35 9.32
C ARG A 137 -15.16 -5.40 8.93
N MET A 138 -14.93 -5.21 7.64
CA MET A 138 -13.91 -4.29 7.13
C MET A 138 -14.18 -2.84 7.57
N PHE A 139 -15.44 -2.36 7.43
CA PHE A 139 -15.80 -1.02 7.86
C PHE A 139 -15.67 -0.85 9.37
N ALA A 140 -16.15 -1.80 10.17
CA ALA A 140 -16.00 -1.76 11.63
C ALA A 140 -14.52 -1.68 12.06
N ALA A 141 -13.63 -2.44 11.40
CA ALA A 141 -12.21 -2.35 11.65
C ALA A 141 -11.65 -0.98 11.24
N LEU A 142 -11.98 -0.48 10.05
CA LEU A 142 -11.51 0.81 9.56
C LEU A 142 -11.99 1.97 10.43
N GLU A 143 -13.27 2.00 10.84
CA GLU A 143 -13.84 3.01 11.74
C GLU A 143 -13.16 2.97 13.11
N SER A 144 -12.81 1.79 13.61
CA SER A 144 -12.10 1.65 14.88
C SER A 144 -10.71 2.30 14.87
N ALA A 145 -10.13 2.58 13.69
CA ALA A 145 -8.86 3.28 13.56
C ALA A 145 -8.94 4.77 13.96
N GLU A 146 -10.15 5.32 14.11
CA GLU A 146 -10.40 6.67 14.70
C GLU A 146 -9.60 6.86 16.01
N ARG A 147 -9.52 5.82 16.85
CA ARG A 147 -8.78 5.83 18.12
C ARG A 147 -7.27 6.01 17.97
N TYR A 148 -6.68 5.58 16.83
CA TYR A 148 -5.23 5.65 16.64
C TYR A 148 -4.74 7.07 16.37
N VAL A 149 -5.63 7.91 15.88
CA VAL A 149 -5.35 9.30 15.49
C VAL A 149 -6.12 10.31 16.35
N SER A 150 -6.69 9.89 17.51
CA SER A 150 -7.38 10.80 18.44
C SER A 150 -6.44 11.86 19.01
N ASP A 151 -5.27 11.45 19.45
CA ASP A 151 -4.28 12.31 20.10
C ASP A 151 -2.97 12.42 19.29
N GLU A 152 -2.86 11.64 18.21
CA GLU A 152 -1.66 11.57 17.39
C GLU A 152 -1.93 12.02 15.94
N PRO A 153 -0.95 12.64 15.28
CA PRO A 153 -1.11 13.08 13.89
C PRO A 153 -1.10 11.93 12.87
N TYR A 154 -0.51 10.77 13.20
CA TYR A 154 -0.37 9.62 12.31
C TYR A 154 -0.77 8.32 13.01
N MET A 155 -1.02 7.26 12.24
CA MET A 155 -1.54 5.97 12.73
C MET A 155 -0.68 5.31 13.82
N ALA A 156 0.62 5.55 13.82
CA ALA A 156 1.56 4.96 14.76
C ALA A 156 2.30 6.01 15.62
N GLY A 157 1.74 7.21 15.78
CA GLY A 157 2.30 8.26 16.62
C GLY A 157 2.62 9.56 15.86
N LYS A 158 3.76 10.18 16.20
CA LYS A 158 4.08 11.54 15.76
C LYS A 158 4.63 11.66 14.34
N THR A 159 5.06 10.56 13.74
CA THR A 159 5.72 10.55 12.43
C THR A 159 4.97 9.66 11.44
N PHE A 160 4.92 10.12 10.18
CA PHE A 160 4.40 9.32 9.07
C PHE A 160 5.20 8.02 8.91
N SER A 161 4.51 6.92 8.62
CA SER A 161 5.10 5.59 8.57
C SER A 161 4.43 4.69 7.52
N ILE A 162 4.92 3.46 7.38
CA ILE A 162 4.28 2.43 6.54
C ILE A 162 2.84 2.13 6.94
N ALA A 163 2.46 2.34 8.20
CA ALA A 163 1.10 2.17 8.68
C ALA A 163 0.14 3.15 7.98
N ASP A 164 0.57 4.41 7.82
CA ASP A 164 -0.21 5.45 7.16
C ASP A 164 -0.38 5.17 5.66
N ILE A 165 0.63 4.61 5.00
CA ILE A 165 0.54 4.22 3.57
C ILE A 165 -0.55 3.17 3.37
N SER A 166 -0.55 2.13 4.19
CA SER A 166 -1.55 1.06 4.11
C SER A 166 -2.95 1.55 4.50
N ALA A 167 -3.05 2.34 5.57
CA ALA A 167 -4.28 2.95 6.03
C ALA A 167 -4.88 3.88 4.96
N PHE A 168 -4.07 4.78 4.38
CA PHE A 168 -4.54 5.76 3.42
C PHE A 168 -5.12 5.09 2.17
N THR A 169 -4.41 4.14 1.58
CA THR A 169 -4.82 3.55 0.31
C THR A 169 -6.13 2.76 0.42
N ILE A 170 -6.38 2.09 1.53
CA ILE A 170 -7.67 1.41 1.74
C ILE A 170 -8.77 2.41 2.09
N THR A 171 -8.51 3.42 2.92
CA THR A 171 -9.47 4.48 3.25
C THR A 171 -9.91 5.21 1.99
N GLN A 172 -8.99 5.60 1.11
CA GLN A 172 -9.27 6.25 -0.16
C GLN A 172 -10.21 5.40 -1.04
N SER A 173 -10.01 4.10 -1.10
CA SER A 173 -10.82 3.21 -1.95
C SER A 173 -12.29 3.11 -1.51
N VAL A 174 -12.60 3.47 -0.25
CA VAL A 174 -13.95 3.39 0.34
C VAL A 174 -14.43 4.72 0.92
N MET A 175 -13.70 5.82 0.72
CA MET A 175 -13.93 7.12 1.36
C MET A 175 -15.35 7.66 1.20
N SER A 176 -16.00 7.38 0.07
CA SER A 176 -17.37 7.83 -0.20
C SER A 176 -18.44 7.12 0.65
N GLN A 177 -18.06 6.03 1.32
CA GLN A 177 -18.97 5.21 2.14
C GLN A 177 -18.74 5.42 3.66
N LEU A 178 -17.69 6.18 4.04
CA LEU A 178 -17.37 6.42 5.44
C LEU A 178 -18.27 7.49 6.08
N PRO A 179 -18.72 7.27 7.33
CA PRO A 179 -19.53 8.24 8.08
C PRO A 179 -18.63 9.34 8.68
N TRP A 180 -18.04 10.20 7.85
CA TRP A 180 -17.05 11.20 8.24
C TRP A 180 -17.45 12.12 9.38
N ALA A 181 -18.76 12.37 9.56
CA ALA A 181 -19.27 13.15 10.67
C ALA A 181 -19.04 12.48 12.05
N GLN A 182 -18.86 11.15 12.06
CA GLN A 182 -18.59 10.35 13.25
C GLN A 182 -17.10 10.02 13.42
N LEU A 183 -16.28 10.37 12.44
CA LEU A 183 -14.85 10.04 12.35
C LEU A 183 -13.98 11.30 12.15
N PRO A 184 -14.08 12.31 13.04
CA PRO A 184 -13.42 13.60 12.85
C PRO A 184 -11.88 13.50 12.86
N ASN A 185 -11.30 12.59 13.68
CA ASN A 185 -9.85 12.42 13.76
C ASN A 185 -9.31 11.67 12.55
N LEU A 186 -10.01 10.61 12.11
CA LEU A 186 -9.68 9.88 10.90
C LEU A 186 -9.77 10.77 9.66
N ARG A 187 -10.77 11.67 9.63
CA ARG A 187 -10.90 12.65 8.54
C ARG A 187 -9.74 13.65 8.54
N ARG A 188 -9.40 14.22 9.70
CA ARG A 188 -8.25 15.12 9.85
C ARG A 188 -6.96 14.43 9.40
N TRP A 189 -6.74 13.18 9.84
CA TRP A 189 -5.59 12.39 9.43
C TRP A 189 -5.58 12.15 7.91
N TYR A 190 -6.71 11.76 7.34
CA TYR A 190 -6.83 11.51 5.89
C TYR A 190 -6.44 12.76 5.09
N GLU A 191 -7.02 13.92 5.40
CA GLU A 191 -6.73 15.20 4.73
C GLU A 191 -5.25 15.60 4.89
N GLN A 192 -4.66 15.37 6.06
CA GLN A 192 -3.24 15.63 6.32
C GLN A 192 -2.33 14.72 5.48
N VAL A 193 -2.65 13.45 5.37
CA VAL A 193 -1.85 12.47 4.59
C VAL A 193 -2.01 12.74 3.10
N GLU A 194 -3.22 13.02 2.62
CA GLU A 194 -3.51 13.35 1.22
C GLU A 194 -2.71 14.55 0.72
N ALA A 195 -2.46 15.53 1.58
CA ALA A 195 -1.70 16.73 1.24
C ALA A 195 -0.18 16.50 1.05
N ARG A 196 0.34 15.29 1.27
CA ARG A 196 1.76 14.98 1.14
C ARG A 196 2.19 14.94 -0.35
N PRO A 197 3.27 15.66 -0.73
CA PRO A 197 3.69 15.70 -2.13
C PRO A 197 4.08 14.34 -2.72
N ALA A 198 4.75 13.48 -1.93
CA ALA A 198 5.15 12.14 -2.36
C ALA A 198 3.93 11.25 -2.60
N LEU A 199 2.92 11.36 -1.73
CA LEU A 199 1.65 10.65 -1.90
C LEU A 199 0.94 11.08 -3.17
N ALA A 200 0.86 12.38 -3.45
CA ALA A 200 0.25 12.92 -4.66
C ALA A 200 0.94 12.41 -5.95
N ARG A 201 2.27 12.21 -5.93
CA ARG A 201 3.00 11.59 -7.05
C ARG A 201 2.66 10.12 -7.19
N GLY A 202 2.74 9.36 -6.08
CA GLY A 202 2.45 7.92 -6.07
C GLY A 202 1.04 7.56 -6.53
N LEU A 203 0.06 8.41 -6.23
CA LEU A 203 -1.33 8.25 -6.68
C LEU A 203 -1.48 8.31 -8.20
N LYS A 204 -0.63 9.08 -8.89
CA LYS A 204 -0.71 9.34 -10.34
C LYS A 204 0.20 8.46 -11.19
N VAL A 205 1.01 7.62 -10.56
CA VAL A 205 2.06 6.83 -11.25
C VAL A 205 1.53 5.95 -12.37
N PHE A 206 0.32 5.43 -12.22
CA PHE A 206 -0.33 4.55 -13.20
C PHE A 206 -1.50 5.23 -13.94
N ASP A 207 -1.67 6.54 -13.81
CA ASP A 207 -2.70 7.24 -14.57
C ASP A 207 -2.31 7.20 -16.06
N PRO A 208 -3.26 6.88 -16.97
CA PRO A 208 -3.01 7.03 -18.39
C PRO A 208 -2.85 8.53 -18.67
N GLY A 209 -1.69 8.91 -19.20
CA GLY A 209 -1.40 10.28 -19.61
C GLY A 209 -2.34 10.77 -20.74
#